data_744c5cae1cb4227f2419d5f9213e56b3
#
_entry.id   744c5cae1cb4227f2419d5f9213e56b3
#
_cell.length_a   1.000
_cell.length_b   1.000
_cell.length_c   1.000
_cell.angle_alpha   90.00
_cell.angle_beta   90.00
_cell.angle_gamma   90.00
#
_symmetry.space_group_name_H-M   'P 1'
#
loop_
_entity.id
_entity.type
_entity.pdbx_description
1 polymer ?
#
loop_
_entity_poly.entity_id
_entity_poly.type
_entity_poly.pdbx_seq_one_letter_code
_entity_poly.pdbx_strand_id
1 'polypeptide(L)'
;MLLASDSNIIEEEYNIDDFIEKPSIPSIIITKDFGDIIREYYKYTKSAKNDENKNEKNIILNMKFSGVKQNGKVELDLFFRSDDKKVMNFFVEFSYYRRLLNDKIIIRPHYKYSKYVNEQTSNDISDISGIPCIKESHMCATSNSKFNIHNPRTILLENIRQSCIYEVYGKDSYWNYMMRFGEICLNPENPDFSEECSNKTMILHSVFYDRIQECMQNMIDKEGKIEEDYITFQKKKLYTVPDLFINGVPYRGTWYGKYIFDTICSGFLDDPICLKKNPNDIIYNRYINVRLIFILIFIIFCVLICSLMFYKKYIDSEMEVNYNAKIEEYAMKSISQYKAFSFNDTKSSKLEMAN
;
A
#
# COMPACT_ATOMS: atom_id res chain seq x y z
N MET A 1 -14.09 -21.86 -7.30
CA MET A 1 -14.43 -23.02 -6.45
C MET A 1 -15.71 -22.70 -5.69
N LEU A 2 -16.65 -23.62 -5.60
CA LEU A 2 -17.87 -23.47 -4.82
C LEU A 2 -17.75 -24.34 -3.57
N LEU A 3 -17.89 -23.74 -2.40
CA LEU A 3 -17.93 -24.44 -1.12
C LEU A 3 -19.36 -24.40 -0.59
N ALA A 4 -19.96 -25.55 -0.39
CA ALA A 4 -21.28 -25.63 0.23
C ALA A 4 -21.12 -25.73 1.76
N SER A 5 -21.81 -24.87 2.49
CA SER A 5 -21.91 -24.96 3.95
C SER A 5 -22.75 -26.15 4.36
N ASP A 6 -22.42 -26.80 5.47
CA ASP A 6 -23.24 -27.86 6.04
C ASP A 6 -24.50 -27.33 6.73
N SER A 7 -24.60 -26.01 6.95
CA SER A 7 -25.78 -25.34 7.47
C SER A 7 -26.45 -24.46 6.40
N ASN A 8 -27.76 -24.26 6.52
CA ASN A 8 -28.48 -23.32 5.66
C ASN A 8 -28.26 -21.85 6.09
N ILE A 9 -27.47 -21.63 7.15
CA ILE A 9 -27.15 -20.32 7.71
C ILE A 9 -25.67 -20.05 7.35
N ILE A 10 -25.44 -19.17 6.38
CA ILE A 10 -24.08 -18.72 5.97
C ILE A 10 -23.48 -17.75 7.00
N GLU A 11 -24.19 -17.41 8.07
CA GLU A 11 -23.77 -16.40 9.06
C GLU A 11 -22.71 -16.89 10.05
N GLU A 12 -22.37 -18.18 10.08
CA GLU A 12 -21.30 -18.70 10.94
C GLU A 12 -19.95 -18.70 10.19
N GLU A 13 -19.09 -17.88 10.64
CA GLU A 13 -17.62 -17.83 10.61
C GLU A 13 -16.87 -18.93 9.85
N TYR A 14 -16.95 -18.96 8.55
CA TYR A 14 -15.90 -19.60 7.77
C TYR A 14 -14.77 -18.61 7.57
N ASN A 15 -13.80 -18.66 8.47
CA ASN A 15 -12.55 -17.93 8.28
C ASN A 15 -11.78 -18.65 7.17
N ILE A 16 -11.66 -18.03 5.99
CA ILE A 16 -10.88 -18.58 4.87
C ILE A 16 -9.40 -18.78 5.27
N ASP A 17 -8.95 -18.09 6.31
CA ASP A 17 -7.60 -18.23 6.87
C ASP A 17 -7.37 -19.58 7.59
N ASP A 18 -8.45 -20.34 7.92
CA ASP A 18 -8.37 -21.68 8.51
C ASP A 18 -8.09 -22.78 7.47
N PHE A 19 -8.14 -22.47 6.20
CA PHE A 19 -7.70 -23.41 5.16
C PHE A 19 -6.17 -23.44 5.09
N ILE A 20 -5.61 -24.62 5.28
CA ILE A 20 -4.17 -24.90 5.25
C ILE A 20 -3.54 -24.48 3.89
N GLU A 21 -4.32 -24.48 2.83
CA GLU A 21 -3.91 -23.99 1.51
C GLU A 21 -4.92 -22.97 0.97
N LYS A 22 -4.46 -21.75 0.74
CA LYS A 22 -5.29 -20.72 0.11
C LYS A 22 -5.65 -21.15 -1.31
N PRO A 23 -6.94 -21.18 -1.67
CA PRO A 23 -7.33 -21.57 -3.02
C PRO A 23 -6.76 -20.57 -4.03
N SER A 24 -6.09 -21.07 -5.05
CA SER A 24 -5.52 -20.27 -6.14
C SER A 24 -6.57 -19.73 -7.12
N ILE A 25 -7.82 -20.15 -6.96
CA ILE A 25 -8.96 -19.76 -7.80
C ILE A 25 -10.01 -19.01 -6.97
N PRO A 26 -10.76 -18.08 -7.57
CA PRO A 26 -11.86 -17.41 -6.89
C PRO A 26 -12.84 -18.42 -6.30
N SER A 27 -13.17 -18.26 -5.03
CA SER A 27 -14.00 -19.19 -4.29
C SER A 27 -15.21 -18.47 -3.71
N ILE A 28 -16.37 -19.11 -3.70
CA ILE A 28 -17.62 -18.59 -3.16
C ILE A 28 -18.22 -19.65 -2.25
N ILE A 29 -18.70 -19.21 -1.09
CA ILE A 29 -19.48 -20.05 -0.18
C ILE A 29 -20.95 -19.92 -0.57
N ILE A 30 -21.62 -21.04 -0.73
CA ILE A 30 -23.04 -21.13 -1.07
C ILE A 30 -23.78 -21.92 0.02
N THR A 31 -25.10 -21.74 0.09
CA THR A 31 -25.93 -22.54 0.98
C THR A 31 -25.89 -24.02 0.60
N LYS A 32 -26.12 -24.89 1.56
CA LYS A 32 -26.22 -26.35 1.35
C LYS A 32 -27.21 -26.69 0.24
N ASP A 33 -28.43 -26.15 0.34
CA ASP A 33 -29.49 -26.40 -0.63
C ASP A 33 -29.07 -26.05 -2.06
N PHE A 34 -28.43 -24.88 -2.22
CA PHE A 34 -27.93 -24.48 -3.54
C PHE A 34 -26.78 -25.37 -4.02
N GLY A 35 -25.92 -25.80 -3.11
CA GLY A 35 -24.84 -26.76 -3.40
C GLY A 35 -25.40 -28.13 -3.84
N ASP A 36 -26.47 -28.59 -3.20
CA ASP A 36 -27.14 -29.86 -3.55
C ASP A 36 -27.82 -29.78 -4.91
N ILE A 37 -28.47 -28.68 -5.25
CA ILE A 37 -29.05 -28.45 -6.60
C ILE A 37 -27.97 -28.54 -7.68
N ILE A 38 -26.82 -27.87 -7.48
CA ILE A 38 -25.70 -27.92 -8.43
C ILE A 38 -25.15 -29.34 -8.55
N ARG A 39 -25.03 -30.05 -7.42
CA ARG A 39 -24.53 -31.44 -7.40
C ARG A 39 -25.46 -32.41 -8.13
N GLU A 40 -26.77 -32.29 -7.94
CA GLU A 40 -27.78 -33.10 -8.65
C GLU A 40 -27.78 -32.80 -10.13
N TYR A 41 -27.73 -31.54 -10.53
CA TYR A 41 -27.62 -31.15 -11.93
C TYR A 41 -26.37 -31.74 -12.59
N TYR A 42 -25.23 -31.71 -11.93
CA TYR A 42 -23.98 -32.27 -12.41
C TYR A 42 -24.06 -33.81 -12.56
N LYS A 43 -24.66 -34.48 -11.59
CA LYS A 43 -24.90 -35.94 -11.67
C LYS A 43 -25.79 -36.28 -12.86
N TYR A 44 -26.88 -35.54 -13.05
CA TYR A 44 -27.80 -35.73 -14.17
C TYR A 44 -27.12 -35.55 -15.54
N THR A 45 -26.32 -34.51 -15.70
CA THR A 45 -25.57 -34.22 -16.92
C THR A 45 -24.50 -35.28 -17.20
N LYS A 46 -23.85 -35.81 -16.16
CA LYS A 46 -22.85 -36.87 -16.29
C LYS A 46 -23.46 -38.22 -16.66
N SER A 47 -24.64 -38.55 -16.14
CA SER A 47 -25.37 -39.76 -16.48
C SER A 47 -25.91 -39.71 -17.92
N ALA A 48 -26.18 -38.52 -18.46
CA ALA A 48 -26.63 -38.31 -19.82
C ALA A 48 -25.51 -38.39 -20.89
N LYS A 49 -24.23 -38.47 -20.47
CA LYS A 49 -23.07 -38.57 -21.38
C LYS A 49 -22.99 -39.89 -22.18
N ASN A 50 -23.81 -40.88 -21.84
CA ASN A 50 -23.84 -42.15 -22.58
C ASN A 50 -24.69 -42.06 -23.88
N ASP A 51 -25.31 -40.93 -24.17
CA ASP A 51 -26.02 -40.64 -25.42
C ASP A 51 -25.16 -39.76 -26.31
N GLU A 52 -24.62 -40.27 -27.39
CA GLU A 52 -23.67 -39.63 -28.32
C GLU A 52 -24.17 -38.34 -28.99
N ASN A 53 -25.37 -37.86 -28.71
CA ASN A 53 -26.00 -36.71 -29.38
C ASN A 53 -26.42 -35.54 -28.48
N LYS A 54 -25.93 -35.45 -27.23
CA LYS A 54 -26.28 -34.31 -26.37
C LYS A 54 -25.16 -33.33 -26.23
N ASN A 55 -25.38 -32.10 -26.70
CA ASN A 55 -24.55 -30.92 -26.47
C ASN A 55 -24.21 -30.83 -25.00
N GLU A 56 -22.92 -30.69 -24.67
CA GLU A 56 -22.45 -30.41 -23.33
C GLU A 56 -23.14 -29.14 -22.80
N LYS A 57 -24.04 -29.29 -21.84
CA LYS A 57 -24.68 -28.16 -21.19
C LYS A 57 -23.72 -27.64 -20.11
N ASN A 58 -23.11 -26.51 -20.39
CA ASN A 58 -22.29 -25.82 -19.42
C ASN A 58 -23.17 -25.18 -18.33
N ILE A 59 -22.77 -25.31 -17.08
CA ILE A 59 -23.40 -24.57 -15.98
C ILE A 59 -22.84 -23.13 -16.00
N ILE A 60 -23.71 -22.17 -16.28
CA ILE A 60 -23.37 -20.75 -16.22
C ILE A 60 -23.93 -20.18 -14.91
N LEU A 61 -23.06 -19.77 -14.03
CA LEU A 61 -23.44 -19.10 -12.80
C LEU A 61 -23.41 -17.59 -13.04
N ASN A 62 -24.56 -16.96 -12.98
CA ASN A 62 -24.67 -15.49 -13.03
C ASN A 62 -24.81 -14.94 -11.61
N MET A 63 -23.77 -14.29 -11.13
CA MET A 63 -23.76 -13.65 -9.81
C MET A 63 -24.18 -12.19 -9.94
N LYS A 64 -25.32 -11.86 -9.38
CA LYS A 64 -25.77 -10.47 -9.25
C LYS A 64 -25.48 -9.99 -7.84
N PHE A 65 -24.58 -9.03 -7.72
CA PHE A 65 -24.37 -8.32 -6.46
C PHE A 65 -25.44 -7.24 -6.34
N SER A 66 -26.49 -7.52 -5.55
CA SER A 66 -27.51 -6.53 -5.21
C SER A 66 -27.05 -5.73 -4.02
N GLY A 67 -27.16 -4.41 -4.06
CA GLY A 67 -26.91 -3.54 -2.90
C GLY A 67 -25.68 -2.65 -2.97
N VAL A 68 -24.88 -2.70 -4.03
CA VAL A 68 -23.85 -1.68 -4.25
C VAL A 68 -24.57 -0.38 -4.59
N LYS A 69 -24.64 0.54 -3.62
CA LYS A 69 -25.18 1.88 -3.86
C LYS A 69 -24.26 2.60 -4.83
N GLN A 70 -24.74 2.88 -6.03
CA GLN A 70 -24.02 3.67 -7.04
C GLN A 70 -24.17 5.17 -6.72
N ASN A 71 -23.78 5.59 -5.52
CA ASN A 71 -23.87 6.99 -5.09
C ASN A 71 -22.55 7.76 -5.27
N GLY A 72 -21.60 7.21 -6.01
CA GLY A 72 -20.29 7.81 -6.23
C GLY A 72 -19.32 7.69 -5.04
N LYS A 73 -19.76 7.13 -3.90
CA LYS A 73 -18.93 6.87 -2.72
C LYS A 73 -19.21 5.49 -2.17
N VAL A 74 -18.15 4.80 -1.72
CA VAL A 74 -18.21 3.50 -1.06
C VAL A 74 -17.84 3.67 0.41
N GLU A 75 -18.67 3.14 1.29
CA GLU A 75 -18.44 3.16 2.73
C GLU A 75 -17.67 1.89 3.13
N LEU A 76 -16.59 2.08 3.89
CA LEU A 76 -15.77 1.03 4.47
C LEU A 76 -15.86 1.15 5.99
N ASP A 77 -16.62 0.25 6.63
CA ASP A 77 -16.70 0.17 8.08
C ASP A 77 -15.72 -0.90 8.56
N LEU A 78 -14.72 -0.49 9.32
CA LEU A 78 -13.66 -1.34 9.86
C LEU A 78 -13.96 -1.62 11.33
N PHE A 79 -14.12 -2.89 11.69
CA PHE A 79 -14.41 -3.34 13.05
C PHE A 79 -13.20 -4.08 13.61
N PHE A 80 -12.54 -3.53 14.64
CA PHE A 80 -11.27 -4.09 15.10
C PHE A 80 -10.87 -3.64 16.51
N ARG A 81 -9.70 -4.09 16.97
CA ARG A 81 -9.00 -3.61 18.15
C ARG A 81 -7.66 -3.00 17.70
N SER A 82 -7.16 -2.06 18.48
CA SER A 82 -5.91 -1.36 18.18
C SER A 82 -4.67 -2.27 18.16
N ASP A 83 -4.73 -3.45 18.79
CA ASP A 83 -3.66 -4.44 18.80
C ASP A 83 -3.74 -5.46 17.64
N ASP A 84 -4.67 -5.27 16.70
CA ASP A 84 -4.89 -6.21 15.60
C ASP A 84 -3.89 -5.99 14.47
N LYS A 85 -2.92 -6.89 14.37
CA LYS A 85 -1.88 -6.84 13.35
C LYS A 85 -2.41 -6.98 11.92
N LYS A 86 -3.48 -7.78 11.73
CA LYS A 86 -4.09 -7.97 10.39
C LYS A 86 -4.63 -6.64 9.86
N VAL A 87 -5.23 -5.85 10.74
CA VAL A 87 -5.75 -4.52 10.40
C VAL A 87 -4.60 -3.55 10.11
N MET A 88 -3.53 -3.58 10.88
CA MET A 88 -2.37 -2.71 10.62
C MET A 88 -1.73 -3.02 9.26
N ASN A 89 -1.58 -4.29 8.94
CA ASN A 89 -1.12 -4.71 7.60
C ASN A 89 -2.04 -4.21 6.50
N PHE A 90 -3.36 -4.26 6.70
CA PHE A 90 -4.33 -3.70 5.76
C PHE A 90 -4.12 -2.19 5.55
N PHE A 91 -3.87 -1.40 6.60
CA PHE A 91 -3.59 0.04 6.45
C PHE A 91 -2.37 0.30 5.57
N VAL A 92 -1.33 -0.53 5.69
CA VAL A 92 -0.12 -0.43 4.85
C VAL A 92 -0.43 -0.83 3.40
N GLU A 93 -0.99 -2.01 3.19
CA GLU A 93 -1.24 -2.57 1.85
C GLU A 93 -2.28 -1.78 1.05
N PHE A 94 -3.33 -1.30 1.72
CA PHE A 94 -4.40 -0.54 1.08
C PHE A 94 -4.06 0.95 0.88
N SER A 95 -2.97 1.44 1.46
CA SER A 95 -2.58 2.86 1.41
C SER A 95 -2.45 3.42 -0.01
N TYR A 96 -1.89 2.63 -0.93
CA TYR A 96 -1.79 2.99 -2.33
C TYR A 96 -3.18 3.15 -2.98
N TYR A 97 -4.05 2.16 -2.80
CA TYR A 97 -5.40 2.14 -3.36
C TYR A 97 -6.29 3.23 -2.77
N ARG A 98 -6.15 3.47 -1.46
CA ARG A 98 -6.84 4.57 -0.79
C ARG A 98 -6.54 5.92 -1.43
N ARG A 99 -5.27 6.19 -1.75
CA ARG A 99 -4.87 7.44 -2.44
C ARG A 99 -5.45 7.55 -3.84
N LEU A 100 -5.57 6.43 -4.57
CA LEU A 100 -6.20 6.39 -5.87
C LEU A 100 -7.70 6.68 -5.78
N LEU A 101 -8.37 6.08 -4.81
CA LEU A 101 -9.81 6.21 -4.60
C LEU A 101 -10.19 7.59 -4.00
N ASN A 102 -9.28 8.17 -3.22
CA ASN A 102 -9.42 9.50 -2.59
C ASN A 102 -10.80 9.72 -1.96
N ASP A 103 -11.58 10.66 -2.49
CA ASP A 103 -12.90 11.04 -1.95
C ASP A 103 -14.04 10.07 -2.34
N LYS A 104 -13.74 9.03 -3.11
CA LYS A 104 -14.71 7.99 -3.50
C LYS A 104 -14.98 6.98 -2.38
N ILE A 105 -14.15 6.96 -1.34
CA ILE A 105 -14.33 6.11 -0.18
C ILE A 105 -14.50 6.92 1.11
N ILE A 106 -15.38 6.42 1.96
CA ILE A 106 -15.57 6.89 3.33
C ILE A 106 -15.15 5.75 4.24
N ILE A 107 -14.14 5.99 5.07
CA ILE A 107 -13.61 4.98 5.98
C ILE A 107 -14.10 5.35 7.38
N ARG A 108 -14.72 4.39 8.08
CA ARG A 108 -15.20 4.55 9.46
C ARG A 108 -14.57 3.47 10.33
N PRO A 109 -13.68 3.85 11.24
CA PRO A 109 -13.16 2.91 12.23
C PRO A 109 -14.17 2.71 13.36
N HIS A 110 -14.35 1.46 13.78
CA HIS A 110 -15.16 1.05 14.92
C HIS A 110 -14.32 0.16 15.83
N TYR A 111 -14.18 0.57 17.09
CA TYR A 111 -13.36 -0.16 18.04
C TYR A 111 -14.20 -1.09 18.90
N LYS A 112 -13.68 -2.29 19.16
CA LYS A 112 -14.38 -3.29 19.95
C LYS A 112 -14.25 -2.99 21.45
N TYR A 113 -15.40 -2.82 22.08
CA TYR A 113 -15.55 -2.73 23.52
C TYR A 113 -16.47 -3.85 24.03
N SER A 114 -16.33 -4.24 25.29
CA SER A 114 -17.25 -5.13 25.98
C SER A 114 -17.93 -4.38 27.11
N LYS A 115 -19.18 -4.69 27.39
CA LYS A 115 -19.88 -4.16 28.55
C LYS A 115 -19.88 -5.22 29.65
N TYR A 116 -19.35 -4.86 30.78
CA TYR A 116 -19.41 -5.75 31.95
C TYR A 116 -20.68 -5.50 32.72
N VAL A 117 -21.57 -6.48 32.78
CA VAL A 117 -22.78 -6.43 33.57
C VAL A 117 -22.55 -7.34 34.78
N ASN A 118 -22.28 -6.74 35.92
CA ASN A 118 -22.23 -7.50 37.18
C ASN A 118 -23.51 -7.27 37.93
N GLU A 119 -24.35 -8.28 38.04
CA GLU A 119 -25.62 -8.21 38.74
C GLU A 119 -25.48 -8.15 40.30
N GLN A 120 -24.25 -8.32 40.83
CA GLN A 120 -24.10 -8.58 42.26
C GLN A 120 -23.23 -7.62 43.08
N THR A 121 -22.53 -6.66 42.52
CA THR A 121 -21.68 -5.76 43.32
C THR A 121 -21.74 -4.31 42.86
N SER A 122 -22.34 -3.50 43.71
CA SER A 122 -22.60 -2.09 43.43
C SER A 122 -21.41 -1.13 43.67
N ASN A 123 -20.25 -1.54 44.15
CA ASN A 123 -19.28 -0.55 44.62
C ASN A 123 -17.78 -0.75 44.27
N ASP A 124 -17.34 -1.89 43.72
CA ASP A 124 -15.91 -2.06 43.43
C ASP A 124 -15.69 -2.89 42.15
N ILE A 125 -15.75 -2.21 41.01
CA ILE A 125 -15.46 -2.84 39.69
C ILE A 125 -13.98 -2.95 39.43
N SER A 126 -13.14 -2.32 40.24
CA SER A 126 -11.70 -2.29 40.04
C SER A 126 -10.99 -3.62 40.27
N ASP A 127 -11.64 -4.64 40.86
CA ASP A 127 -10.89 -5.79 41.39
C ASP A 127 -11.39 -7.18 40.94
N ILE A 128 -12.46 -7.34 40.17
CA ILE A 128 -13.09 -8.66 40.01
C ILE A 128 -12.48 -9.50 38.87
N SER A 129 -11.76 -8.93 37.91
CA SER A 129 -11.22 -9.73 36.80
C SER A 129 -9.90 -9.24 36.21
N GLY A 130 -9.29 -8.19 36.76
CA GLY A 130 -8.10 -7.59 36.14
C GLY A 130 -8.35 -6.96 34.76
N ILE A 131 -9.62 -6.83 34.34
CA ILE A 131 -10.02 -6.19 33.10
C ILE A 131 -10.29 -4.72 33.38
N PRO A 132 -9.55 -3.80 32.77
CA PRO A 132 -9.77 -2.38 32.95
C PRO A 132 -11.05 -1.94 32.25
N CYS A 133 -11.87 -1.23 32.99
CA CYS A 133 -13.11 -0.65 32.51
C CYS A 133 -13.15 0.85 32.78
N ILE A 134 -13.91 1.57 31.99
CA ILE A 134 -14.28 2.96 32.25
C ILE A 134 -15.36 2.91 33.35
N LYS A 135 -15.12 3.62 34.47
CA LYS A 135 -15.91 3.48 35.71
C LYS A 135 -17.39 3.74 35.52
N GLU A 136 -17.76 4.69 34.69
CA GLU A 136 -19.14 5.19 34.59
C GLU A 136 -20.01 4.37 33.64
N SER A 137 -19.43 3.82 32.56
CA SER A 137 -20.16 3.08 31.53
C SER A 137 -20.08 1.58 31.64
N HIS A 138 -19.18 1.10 32.47
CA HIS A 138 -18.84 -0.32 32.50
C HIS A 138 -18.32 -0.84 31.13
N MET A 139 -17.84 0.07 30.26
CA MET A 139 -17.21 -0.28 29.00
C MET A 139 -15.77 -0.70 29.24
N CYS A 140 -15.47 -1.90 28.85
CA CYS A 140 -14.21 -2.58 29.16
C CYS A 140 -13.42 -2.92 27.89
N ALA A 141 -12.14 -3.10 28.06
CA ALA A 141 -11.34 -3.76 27.04
C ALA A 141 -11.86 -5.20 26.82
N THR A 142 -11.88 -5.62 25.57
CA THR A 142 -12.15 -7.03 25.29
C THR A 142 -10.88 -7.84 25.54
N SER A 143 -10.95 -8.76 26.49
CA SER A 143 -9.90 -9.73 26.73
C SER A 143 -10.12 -10.94 25.83
N ASN A 144 -9.17 -11.22 24.94
CA ASN A 144 -9.12 -12.52 24.28
C ASN A 144 -8.01 -13.35 24.95
N SER A 145 -8.39 -14.22 25.84
CA SER A 145 -7.48 -14.94 26.75
C SER A 145 -6.42 -15.82 26.06
N LYS A 146 -6.53 -16.06 24.78
CA LYS A 146 -5.59 -16.92 24.02
C LYS A 146 -4.41 -16.17 23.37
N PHE A 147 -4.50 -14.85 23.19
CA PHE A 147 -3.50 -14.09 22.42
C PHE A 147 -3.16 -12.72 23.04
N ASN A 148 -3.45 -12.48 24.31
CA ASN A 148 -3.15 -11.20 24.97
C ASN A 148 -1.64 -11.06 25.19
N ILE A 149 -0.93 -10.58 24.17
CA ILE A 149 0.45 -10.14 24.28
C ILE A 149 0.51 -8.77 24.99
N HIS A 150 -0.56 -7.99 24.91
CA HIS A 150 -0.62 -6.62 25.44
C HIS A 150 -1.58 -6.49 26.62
N ASN A 151 -1.27 -5.53 27.51
CA ASN A 151 -2.14 -5.23 28.65
C ASN A 151 -3.50 -4.71 28.17
N PRO A 152 -4.63 -5.27 28.64
CA PRO A 152 -5.97 -4.84 28.25
C PRO A 152 -6.22 -3.33 28.43
N ARG A 153 -5.63 -2.72 29.48
CA ARG A 153 -5.74 -1.27 29.71
C ARG A 153 -5.09 -0.45 28.60
N THR A 154 -3.92 -0.88 28.14
CA THR A 154 -3.24 -0.17 27.04
C THR A 154 -4.01 -0.30 25.73
N ILE A 155 -4.65 -1.46 25.49
CA ILE A 155 -5.53 -1.65 24.33
C ILE A 155 -6.75 -0.73 24.40
N LEU A 156 -7.39 -0.62 25.55
CA LEU A 156 -8.54 0.27 25.75
C LEU A 156 -8.17 1.73 25.49
N LEU A 157 -7.07 2.19 26.08
CA LEU A 157 -6.60 3.56 25.90
C LEU A 157 -6.18 3.84 24.47
N GLU A 158 -5.56 2.87 23.79
CA GLU A 158 -5.14 3.01 22.41
C GLU A 158 -6.35 3.02 21.44
N ASN A 159 -7.39 2.21 21.69
CA ASN A 159 -8.64 2.29 20.94
C ASN A 159 -9.24 3.70 21.00
N ILE A 160 -9.30 4.29 22.21
CA ILE A 160 -9.81 5.64 22.42
C ILE A 160 -8.90 6.68 21.73
N ARG A 161 -7.56 6.54 21.86
CA ARG A 161 -6.59 7.43 21.22
C ARG A 161 -6.75 7.44 19.71
N GLN A 162 -6.83 6.27 19.09
CA GLN A 162 -7.02 6.15 17.64
C GLN A 162 -8.37 6.71 17.18
N SER A 163 -9.45 6.51 17.94
CA SER A 163 -10.73 7.19 17.69
C SER A 163 -10.57 8.71 17.74
N CYS A 164 -9.88 9.24 18.75
CA CYS A 164 -9.63 10.68 18.87
C CYS A 164 -8.79 11.24 17.74
N ILE A 165 -7.80 10.51 17.26
CA ILE A 165 -7.01 10.95 16.10
C ILE A 165 -7.90 11.06 14.87
N TYR A 166 -8.80 10.11 14.67
CA TYR A 166 -9.77 10.16 13.57
C TYR A 166 -10.71 11.36 13.67
N GLU A 167 -11.29 11.61 14.85
CA GLU A 167 -12.25 12.70 15.09
C GLU A 167 -11.60 14.09 14.98
N VAL A 168 -10.40 14.27 15.55
CA VAL A 168 -9.77 15.59 15.66
C VAL A 168 -8.97 15.96 14.41
N TYR A 169 -8.29 15.00 13.79
CA TYR A 169 -7.38 15.25 12.67
C TYR A 169 -7.88 14.69 11.33
N GLY A 170 -8.95 13.91 11.35
CA GLY A 170 -9.60 13.37 10.17
C GLY A 170 -8.87 12.17 9.55
N LYS A 171 -9.45 11.72 8.44
CA LYS A 171 -9.11 10.44 7.79
C LYS A 171 -7.64 10.30 7.37
N ASP A 172 -6.98 11.40 6.95
CA ASP A 172 -5.63 11.33 6.39
C ASP A 172 -4.56 11.20 7.48
N SER A 173 -4.66 12.01 8.52
CA SER A 173 -3.77 11.93 9.69
C SER A 173 -3.95 10.61 10.43
N TYR A 174 -5.21 10.19 10.59
CA TYR A 174 -5.54 8.89 11.15
C TYR A 174 -4.89 7.74 10.36
N TRP A 175 -5.02 7.74 9.02
CA TRP A 175 -4.44 6.70 8.19
C TRP A 175 -2.92 6.62 8.33
N ASN A 176 -2.26 7.77 8.27
CA ASN A 176 -0.80 7.85 8.42
C ASN A 176 -0.35 7.37 9.80
N TYR A 177 -1.09 7.73 10.85
CA TYR A 177 -0.84 7.25 12.20
C TYR A 177 -0.95 5.72 12.27
N MET A 178 -2.06 5.13 11.77
CA MET A 178 -2.31 3.70 11.80
C MET A 178 -1.23 2.89 11.09
N MET A 179 -0.80 3.33 9.91
CA MET A 179 0.30 2.69 9.19
C MET A 179 1.58 2.67 10.03
N ARG A 180 1.94 3.83 10.58
CA ARG A 180 3.20 3.98 11.30
C ARG A 180 3.17 3.30 12.67
N PHE A 181 2.03 3.36 13.34
CA PHE A 181 1.81 2.63 14.58
C PHE A 181 1.97 1.11 14.38
N GLY A 182 1.41 0.58 13.30
CA GLY A 182 1.59 -0.83 12.94
C GLY A 182 3.06 -1.22 12.70
N GLU A 183 3.81 -0.35 12.03
CA GLU A 183 5.23 -0.59 11.73
C GLU A 183 6.13 -0.50 12.98
N ILE A 184 5.89 0.49 13.85
CA ILE A 184 6.78 0.79 14.98
C ILE A 184 6.33 0.05 16.24
N CYS A 185 5.05 0.19 16.61
CA CYS A 185 4.56 -0.24 17.92
C CYS A 185 4.07 -1.70 17.93
N LEU A 186 3.66 -2.22 16.77
CA LEU A 186 3.26 -3.62 16.60
C LEU A 186 4.29 -4.44 15.82
N ASN A 187 5.54 -3.98 15.77
CA ASN A 187 6.62 -4.72 15.13
C ASN A 187 6.75 -6.13 15.75
N PRO A 188 6.74 -7.21 14.94
CA PRO A 188 6.83 -8.56 15.45
C PRO A 188 8.13 -8.89 16.17
N GLU A 189 9.22 -8.20 15.83
CA GLU A 189 10.54 -8.45 16.41
C GLU A 189 10.71 -7.77 17.77
N ASN A 190 10.08 -6.62 17.97
CA ASN A 190 10.13 -5.86 19.22
C ASN A 190 8.84 -5.05 19.40
N PRO A 191 7.74 -5.70 19.83
CA PRO A 191 6.47 -5.01 20.03
C PRO A 191 6.56 -4.08 21.24
N ASP A 192 6.31 -2.79 21.02
CA ASP A 192 6.23 -1.78 22.07
C ASP A 192 4.85 -1.12 22.04
N PHE A 193 3.85 -1.81 22.60
CA PHE A 193 2.48 -1.32 22.70
C PHE A 193 2.31 -0.39 23.92
N SER A 194 3.18 0.59 24.03
CA SER A 194 3.20 1.57 25.13
C SER A 194 2.62 2.91 24.69
N GLU A 195 2.25 3.73 25.67
CA GLU A 195 1.87 5.12 25.42
C GLU A 195 3.03 5.94 24.83
N GLU A 196 4.26 5.61 25.21
CA GLU A 196 5.45 6.28 24.70
C GLU A 196 5.62 6.02 23.18
N CYS A 197 5.40 4.77 22.72
CA CYS A 197 5.42 4.43 21.31
C CYS A 197 4.31 5.18 20.53
N SER A 198 3.10 5.21 21.08
CA SER A 198 1.98 5.97 20.50
C SER A 198 2.32 7.45 20.36
N ASN A 199 2.95 8.02 21.38
CA ASN A 199 3.34 9.43 21.42
C ASN A 199 4.40 9.75 20.36
N LYS A 200 5.43 8.92 20.24
CA LYS A 200 6.44 9.04 19.19
C LYS A 200 5.80 9.00 17.80
N THR A 201 4.84 8.11 17.62
CA THR A 201 4.10 7.97 16.34
C THR A 201 3.26 9.22 16.04
N MET A 202 2.58 9.79 17.04
CA MET A 202 1.81 11.03 16.89
C MET A 202 2.70 12.20 16.47
N ILE A 203 3.85 12.38 17.12
CA ILE A 203 4.81 13.44 16.81
C ILE A 203 5.28 13.36 15.35
N LEU A 204 5.57 12.18 14.84
CA LEU A 204 6.00 11.97 13.45
C LEU A 204 4.96 12.45 12.43
N HIS A 205 3.68 12.52 12.80
CA HIS A 205 2.58 12.90 11.92
C HIS A 205 1.93 14.25 12.30
N SER A 206 2.62 15.06 13.10
CA SER A 206 2.14 16.37 13.54
C SER A 206 0.78 16.30 14.27
N VAL A 207 0.55 15.20 14.98
CA VAL A 207 -0.60 15.01 15.85
C VAL A 207 -0.21 15.47 17.26
N PHE A 208 -0.85 16.53 17.76
CA PHE A 208 -0.49 17.12 19.05
C PHE A 208 -1.09 16.33 20.21
N TYR A 209 -0.21 15.89 21.10
CA TYR A 209 -0.55 15.06 22.26
C TYR A 209 -1.65 15.67 23.13
N ASP A 210 -1.54 16.95 23.49
CA ASP A 210 -2.48 17.62 24.40
C ASP A 210 -3.92 17.62 23.85
N ARG A 211 -4.08 17.84 22.55
CA ARG A 211 -5.41 17.78 21.90
C ARG A 211 -6.01 16.38 21.91
N ILE A 212 -5.16 15.37 21.78
CA ILE A 212 -5.63 13.98 21.84
C ILE A 212 -5.98 13.62 23.27
N GLN A 213 -5.21 14.03 24.27
CA GLN A 213 -5.53 13.79 25.67
C GLN A 213 -6.85 14.45 26.09
N GLU A 214 -7.08 15.69 25.65
CA GLU A 214 -8.35 16.38 25.88
C GLU A 214 -9.54 15.62 25.23
N CYS A 215 -9.38 15.17 23.98
CA CYS A 215 -10.38 14.35 23.31
C CYS A 215 -10.62 13.02 24.04
N MET A 216 -9.56 12.32 24.43
CA MET A 216 -9.66 11.05 25.17
C MET A 216 -10.42 11.23 26.49
N GLN A 217 -10.11 12.28 27.23
CA GLN A 217 -10.81 12.58 28.49
C GLN A 217 -12.30 12.86 28.21
N ASN A 218 -12.61 13.70 27.23
CA ASN A 218 -13.99 13.99 26.82
C ASN A 218 -14.74 12.74 26.36
N MET A 219 -14.05 11.82 25.65
CA MET A 219 -14.64 10.58 25.16
C MET A 219 -14.91 9.59 26.31
N ILE A 220 -14.06 9.58 27.33
CA ILE A 220 -14.24 8.79 28.55
C ILE A 220 -15.39 9.34 29.38
N ASP A 221 -15.46 10.66 29.55
CA ASP A 221 -16.48 11.31 30.43
C ASP A 221 -17.88 11.28 29.81
N LYS A 222 -17.98 11.42 28.48
CA LYS A 222 -19.27 11.49 27.76
C LYS A 222 -19.70 10.15 27.15
N GLU A 223 -18.74 9.26 26.92
CA GLU A 223 -18.90 7.89 26.40
C GLU A 223 -19.66 7.71 25.08
N GLY A 224 -20.21 8.78 24.52
CA GLY A 224 -21.11 8.73 23.36
C GLY A 224 -20.57 7.92 22.18
N LYS A 225 -19.28 8.09 21.82
CA LYS A 225 -18.65 7.36 20.71
C LYS A 225 -18.36 5.89 21.08
N ILE A 226 -17.92 5.65 22.29
CA ILE A 226 -17.61 4.31 22.81
C ILE A 226 -18.89 3.47 22.88
N GLU A 227 -19.98 4.06 23.37
CA GLU A 227 -21.28 3.41 23.41
C GLU A 227 -21.86 3.20 22.00
N GLU A 228 -21.70 4.16 21.09
CA GLU A 228 -22.10 4.01 19.69
C GLU A 228 -21.41 2.82 19.02
N ASP A 229 -20.10 2.69 19.20
CA ASP A 229 -19.33 1.56 18.69
C ASP A 229 -19.86 0.24 19.30
N TYR A 230 -20.02 0.17 20.63
CA TYR A 230 -20.56 -1.01 21.29
C TYR A 230 -21.94 -1.40 20.74
N ILE A 231 -22.86 -0.45 20.63
CA ILE A 231 -24.20 -0.69 20.07
C ILE A 231 -24.12 -1.16 18.62
N THR A 232 -23.20 -0.58 17.83
CA THR A 232 -23.00 -0.96 16.42
C THR A 232 -22.52 -2.40 16.30
N PHE A 233 -21.57 -2.82 17.14
CA PHE A 233 -21.14 -4.22 17.22
C PHE A 233 -22.31 -5.15 17.58
N GLN A 234 -23.15 -4.78 18.56
CA GLN A 234 -24.31 -5.59 18.96
C GLN A 234 -25.34 -5.70 17.84
N LYS A 235 -25.69 -4.59 17.20
CA LYS A 235 -26.66 -4.56 16.08
C LYS A 235 -26.21 -5.42 14.89
N LYS A 236 -24.91 -5.41 14.60
CA LYS A 236 -24.32 -6.22 13.52
C LYS A 236 -24.00 -7.66 13.96
N LYS A 237 -24.23 -8.01 15.23
CA LYS A 237 -23.92 -9.33 15.81
C LYS A 237 -22.45 -9.75 15.60
N LEU A 238 -21.52 -8.80 15.75
CA LEU A 238 -20.08 -9.03 15.56
C LEU A 238 -19.46 -9.56 16.84
N TYR A 239 -19.25 -10.86 16.91
CA TYR A 239 -18.63 -11.52 18.07
C TYR A 239 -17.11 -11.53 17.98
N THR A 240 -16.57 -11.64 16.77
CA THR A 240 -15.13 -11.65 16.50
C THR A 240 -14.68 -10.39 15.76
N VAL A 241 -13.39 -10.08 15.85
CA VAL A 241 -12.70 -9.03 15.09
C VAL A 241 -11.37 -9.59 14.62
N PRO A 242 -10.80 -9.08 13.51
CA PRO A 242 -11.27 -7.93 12.74
C PRO A 242 -12.37 -8.31 11.72
N ASP A 243 -13.25 -7.38 11.42
CA ASP A 243 -14.23 -7.51 10.35
C ASP A 243 -14.30 -6.23 9.49
N LEU A 244 -14.65 -6.38 8.22
CA LEU A 244 -14.76 -5.31 7.24
C LEU A 244 -16.11 -5.36 6.56
N PHE A 245 -16.80 -4.22 6.51
CA PHE A 245 -18.02 -4.05 5.75
C PHE A 245 -17.81 -3.06 4.60
N ILE A 246 -18.32 -3.40 3.45
CA ILE A 246 -18.33 -2.54 2.26
C ILE A 246 -19.77 -2.20 1.94
N ASN A 247 -20.14 -0.91 2.02
CA ASN A 247 -21.53 -0.44 1.88
C ASN A 247 -22.52 -1.20 2.79
N GLY A 248 -22.10 -1.49 4.01
CA GLY A 248 -22.94 -2.18 5.00
C GLY A 248 -23.02 -3.70 4.82
N VAL A 249 -22.37 -4.28 3.80
CA VAL A 249 -22.31 -5.72 3.55
C VAL A 249 -20.98 -6.28 4.06
N PRO A 250 -20.97 -7.37 4.84
CA PRO A 250 -19.73 -7.96 5.35
C PRO A 250 -18.86 -8.48 4.21
N TYR A 251 -17.59 -8.09 4.24
CA TYR A 251 -16.58 -8.57 3.29
C TYR A 251 -15.95 -9.85 3.80
N ARG A 252 -16.16 -10.95 3.08
CA ARG A 252 -15.69 -12.29 3.47
C ARG A 252 -14.46 -12.74 2.67
N GLY A 253 -13.80 -11.82 1.98
CA GLY A 253 -12.57 -12.09 1.23
C GLY A 253 -11.30 -11.93 2.07
N THR A 254 -10.17 -12.29 1.46
CA THR A 254 -8.85 -12.03 2.05
C THR A 254 -8.60 -10.52 2.16
N TRP A 255 -8.07 -10.07 3.29
CA TRP A 255 -7.74 -8.67 3.57
C TRP A 255 -6.46 -8.22 2.83
N TYR A 256 -6.39 -8.51 1.56
CA TYR A 256 -5.34 -8.04 0.69
C TYR A 256 -5.80 -6.78 -0.04
N GLY A 257 -4.99 -5.73 0.03
CA GLY A 257 -5.38 -4.40 -0.43
C GLY A 257 -5.94 -4.36 -1.86
N LYS A 258 -5.36 -5.18 -2.76
CA LYS A 258 -5.82 -5.30 -4.14
C LYS A 258 -7.23 -5.89 -4.23
N TYR A 259 -7.55 -6.94 -3.49
CA TYR A 259 -8.86 -7.59 -3.58
C TYR A 259 -9.97 -6.71 -3.02
N ILE A 260 -9.66 -5.94 -1.96
CA ILE A 260 -10.59 -4.94 -1.42
C ILE A 260 -10.79 -3.82 -2.44
N PHE A 261 -9.74 -3.34 -3.09
CA PHE A 261 -9.82 -2.36 -4.17
C PHE A 261 -10.69 -2.86 -5.33
N ASP A 262 -10.46 -4.09 -5.80
CA ASP A 262 -11.26 -4.69 -6.88
C ASP A 262 -12.74 -4.82 -6.48
N THR A 263 -13.01 -5.15 -5.21
CA THR A 263 -14.38 -5.22 -4.68
C THR A 263 -15.05 -3.84 -4.64
N ILE A 264 -14.32 -2.81 -4.20
CA ILE A 264 -14.80 -1.42 -4.21
C ILE A 264 -15.08 -0.98 -5.66
N CYS A 265 -14.15 -1.27 -6.56
CA CYS A 265 -14.25 -0.93 -7.97
C CYS A 265 -15.42 -1.62 -8.69
N SER A 266 -15.87 -2.76 -8.19
CA SER A 266 -17.08 -3.41 -8.74
C SER A 266 -18.35 -2.54 -8.59
N GLY A 267 -18.32 -1.56 -7.69
CA GLY A 267 -19.39 -0.56 -7.51
C GLY A 267 -19.27 0.69 -8.40
N PHE A 268 -18.15 0.85 -9.11
CA PHE A 268 -17.87 2.01 -9.97
C PHE A 268 -17.68 1.55 -11.42
N LEU A 269 -18.79 1.36 -12.15
CA LEU A 269 -18.77 0.75 -13.49
C LEU A 269 -18.01 1.59 -14.53
N ASP A 270 -18.05 2.91 -14.42
CA ASP A 270 -17.50 3.84 -15.43
C ASP A 270 -16.33 4.69 -14.90
N ASP A 271 -15.77 4.32 -13.75
CA ASP A 271 -14.69 5.11 -13.16
C ASP A 271 -13.35 4.83 -13.85
N PRO A 272 -12.63 5.85 -14.34
CA PRO A 272 -11.34 5.65 -15.01
C PRO A 272 -10.29 4.95 -14.14
N ILE A 273 -10.35 5.10 -12.80
CA ILE A 273 -9.44 4.45 -11.85
C ILE A 273 -9.75 2.96 -11.77
N CYS A 274 -11.04 2.61 -11.76
CA CYS A 274 -11.53 1.24 -11.67
C CYS A 274 -11.52 0.52 -13.02
N LEU A 275 -11.66 1.23 -14.13
CA LEU A 275 -11.59 0.66 -15.49
C LEU A 275 -10.18 0.26 -15.88
N LYS A 276 -9.14 0.88 -15.32
CA LYS A 276 -7.75 0.45 -15.47
C LYS A 276 -7.54 -0.85 -14.70
N LYS A 277 -7.89 -1.96 -15.34
CA LYS A 277 -7.91 -3.32 -14.76
C LYS A 277 -6.61 -3.82 -14.13
N ASN A 278 -5.51 -3.07 -14.23
CA ASN A 278 -4.23 -3.52 -13.69
C ASN A 278 -3.51 -2.39 -12.96
N PRO A 279 -3.36 -2.45 -11.62
CA PRO A 279 -2.42 -1.57 -10.91
C PRO A 279 -0.99 -1.70 -11.46
N ASN A 280 -0.65 -2.85 -12.04
CA ASN A 280 0.60 -3.06 -12.76
C ASN A 280 0.73 -2.13 -13.98
N ASP A 281 -0.37 -1.71 -14.61
CA ASP A 281 -0.32 -0.75 -15.73
C ASP A 281 0.10 0.64 -15.26
N ILE A 282 -0.23 1.01 -14.03
CA ILE A 282 0.20 2.28 -13.43
C ILE A 282 1.67 2.20 -12.98
N ILE A 283 2.08 1.07 -12.42
CA ILE A 283 3.47 0.79 -12.06
C ILE A 283 4.31 0.64 -13.33
N TYR A 284 3.79 -0.01 -14.36
CA TYR A 284 4.44 -0.18 -15.65
C TYR A 284 4.64 1.16 -16.36
N ASN A 285 3.67 2.07 -16.35
CA ASN A 285 3.85 3.45 -16.87
C ASN A 285 4.89 4.24 -16.08
N ARG A 286 5.01 4.04 -14.77
CA ARG A 286 6.08 4.65 -13.96
C ARG A 286 7.44 4.02 -14.26
N TYR A 287 7.49 2.72 -14.49
CA TYR A 287 8.70 1.99 -14.90
C TYR A 287 9.14 2.37 -16.33
N ILE A 288 8.19 2.55 -17.24
CA ILE A 288 8.47 3.03 -18.60
C ILE A 288 9.07 4.44 -18.55
N ASN A 289 8.55 5.34 -17.73
CA ASN A 289 9.11 6.68 -17.57
C ASN A 289 10.54 6.66 -17.00
N VAL A 290 10.82 5.81 -16.04
CA VAL A 290 12.19 5.62 -15.50
C VAL A 290 13.11 5.03 -16.56
N ARG A 291 12.68 4.05 -17.33
CA ARG A 291 13.44 3.44 -18.41
C ARG A 291 13.70 4.44 -19.54
N LEU A 292 12.72 5.26 -19.89
CA LEU A 292 12.90 6.37 -20.86
C LEU A 292 13.90 7.40 -20.36
N ILE A 293 13.89 7.74 -19.09
CA ILE A 293 14.88 8.66 -18.49
C ILE A 293 16.29 8.09 -18.61
N PHE A 294 16.50 6.81 -18.30
CA PHE A 294 17.81 6.17 -18.48
C PHE A 294 18.27 6.14 -19.94
N ILE A 295 17.37 5.88 -20.89
CA ILE A 295 17.67 5.92 -22.32
C ILE A 295 18.07 7.33 -22.75
N LEU A 296 17.36 8.36 -22.31
CA LEU A 296 17.69 9.76 -22.59
C LEU A 296 19.07 10.16 -22.02
N ILE A 297 19.35 9.78 -20.78
CA ILE A 297 20.66 10.02 -20.16
C ILE A 297 21.77 9.32 -20.94
N PHE A 298 21.54 8.08 -21.36
CA PHE A 298 22.52 7.34 -22.19
C PHE A 298 22.78 8.00 -23.54
N ILE A 299 21.73 8.47 -24.21
CA ILE A 299 21.86 9.21 -25.49
C ILE A 299 22.68 10.49 -25.30
N ILE A 300 22.38 11.28 -24.25
CA ILE A 300 23.12 12.49 -23.92
C ILE A 300 24.59 12.17 -23.67
N PHE A 301 24.87 11.10 -22.93
CA PHE A 301 26.24 10.66 -22.67
C PHE A 301 27.00 10.26 -23.94
N CYS A 302 26.33 9.53 -24.84
CA CYS A 302 26.93 9.18 -26.16
C CYS A 302 27.23 10.42 -27.00
N VAL A 303 26.31 11.40 -27.04
CA VAL A 303 26.54 12.67 -27.76
C VAL A 303 27.74 13.44 -27.20
N LEU A 304 27.86 13.49 -25.86
CA LEU A 304 29.02 14.13 -25.21
C LEU A 304 30.33 13.43 -25.55
N ILE A 305 30.40 12.10 -25.54
CA ILE A 305 31.60 11.35 -25.93
C ILE A 305 31.96 11.61 -27.40
N CYS A 306 30.97 11.56 -28.30
CA CYS A 306 31.21 11.86 -29.71
C CYS A 306 31.72 13.28 -29.89
N SER A 307 31.14 14.27 -29.21
CA SER A 307 31.61 15.67 -29.31
C SER A 307 33.04 15.84 -28.79
N LEU A 308 33.42 15.15 -27.71
CA LEU A 308 34.79 15.15 -27.20
C LEU A 308 35.78 14.50 -28.19
N MET A 309 35.36 13.42 -28.84
CA MET A 309 36.21 12.77 -29.86
C MET A 309 36.40 13.67 -31.11
N PHE A 310 35.36 14.35 -31.57
CA PHE A 310 35.47 15.32 -32.65
C PHE A 310 36.32 16.51 -32.25
N TYR A 311 36.16 17.02 -31.03
CA TYR A 311 36.98 18.12 -30.52
C TYR A 311 38.44 17.74 -30.42
N LYS A 312 38.75 16.54 -29.92
CA LYS A 312 40.15 16.02 -29.91
C LYS A 312 40.73 15.93 -31.31
N LYS A 313 39.99 15.36 -32.27
CA LYS A 313 40.42 15.24 -33.66
C LYS A 313 40.67 16.61 -34.31
N TYR A 314 39.82 17.61 -33.96
CA TYR A 314 39.98 18.99 -34.42
C TYR A 314 41.29 19.61 -33.89
N ILE A 315 41.53 19.47 -32.58
CA ILE A 315 42.78 19.97 -31.95
C ILE A 315 44.01 19.28 -32.53
N ASP A 316 43.99 17.95 -32.72
CA ASP A 316 45.10 17.20 -33.29
C ASP A 316 45.40 17.68 -34.70
N SER A 317 44.37 17.94 -35.51
CA SER A 317 44.51 18.51 -36.86
C SER A 317 45.09 19.93 -36.84
N GLU A 318 44.67 20.80 -35.93
CA GLU A 318 45.17 22.18 -35.81
C GLU A 318 46.61 22.21 -35.30
N MET A 319 46.98 21.30 -34.40
CA MET A 319 48.37 21.13 -33.97
C MET A 319 49.29 20.64 -35.09
N GLU A 320 48.82 19.69 -35.92
CA GLU A 320 49.56 19.18 -37.04
C GLU A 320 49.87 20.29 -38.09
N VAL A 321 48.85 21.13 -38.39
CA VAL A 321 49.03 22.30 -39.29
C VAL A 321 50.02 23.29 -38.69
N ASN A 322 49.92 23.62 -37.43
CA ASN A 322 50.84 24.53 -36.75
C ASN A 322 52.29 23.99 -36.67
N TYR A 323 52.44 22.68 -36.46
CA TYR A 323 53.72 22.01 -36.42
C TYR A 323 54.37 22.04 -37.77
N ASN A 324 53.64 21.74 -38.83
CA ASN A 324 54.16 21.78 -40.23
C ASN A 324 54.57 23.21 -40.64
N ALA A 325 53.77 24.23 -40.29
CA ALA A 325 54.09 25.63 -40.52
C ALA A 325 55.39 26.05 -39.82
N LYS A 326 55.66 25.62 -38.62
CA LYS A 326 56.92 25.85 -37.91
C LYS A 326 58.10 25.14 -38.55
N ILE A 327 57.92 23.90 -39.00
CA ILE A 327 58.96 23.18 -39.71
C ILE A 327 59.35 23.93 -40.99
N GLU A 328 58.42 24.41 -41.81
CA GLU A 328 58.64 25.21 -42.97
C GLU A 328 59.38 26.51 -42.64
N GLU A 329 58.99 27.22 -41.56
CA GLU A 329 59.74 28.42 -41.13
C GLU A 329 61.18 28.12 -40.76
N TYR A 330 61.46 27.05 -39.99
CA TYR A 330 62.80 26.64 -39.65
C TYR A 330 63.61 26.22 -40.87
N ALA A 331 63.01 25.50 -41.84
CA ALA A 331 63.65 25.10 -43.05
C ALA A 331 64.03 26.31 -43.91
N MET A 332 63.11 27.29 -44.08
CA MET A 332 63.36 28.52 -44.79
C MET A 332 64.50 29.37 -44.15
N LYS A 333 64.49 29.43 -42.82
CA LYS A 333 65.57 30.15 -42.06
C LYS A 333 66.91 29.48 -42.22
N SER A 334 66.98 28.15 -42.21
CA SER A 334 68.20 27.40 -42.43
C SER A 334 68.72 27.58 -43.90
N ILE A 335 67.80 27.54 -44.87
CA ILE A 335 68.13 27.79 -46.27
C ILE A 335 68.69 29.22 -46.52
N SER A 336 68.08 30.21 -45.85
CA SER A 336 68.52 31.60 -45.93
C SER A 336 69.89 31.81 -45.29
N GLN A 337 70.18 31.14 -44.18
CA GLN A 337 71.53 31.15 -43.58
C GLN A 337 72.61 30.48 -44.54
N TYR A 338 72.23 29.34 -45.11
CA TYR A 338 73.13 28.66 -46.07
C TYR A 338 73.40 29.51 -47.28
N LYS A 339 72.41 30.21 -47.85
CA LYS A 339 72.60 31.17 -48.94
C LYS A 339 73.50 32.32 -48.53
N ALA A 340 73.40 32.85 -47.34
CA ALA A 340 74.24 33.93 -46.82
C ALA A 340 75.68 33.46 -46.64
N PHE A 341 75.90 32.22 -46.18
CA PHE A 341 77.27 31.64 -46.10
C PHE A 341 77.85 31.40 -47.46
N SER A 342 77.16 30.82 -48.44
CA SER A 342 77.66 30.57 -49.80
C SER A 342 77.94 31.85 -50.56
N PHE A 343 77.25 32.92 -50.26
CA PHE A 343 77.50 34.25 -50.86
C PHE A 343 78.76 34.91 -50.30
N ASN A 344 79.12 34.65 -49.06
CA ASN A 344 80.35 35.13 -48.45
C ASN A 344 81.57 34.37 -48.94
N ASP A 345 81.50 33.04 -49.18
CA ASP A 345 82.55 32.23 -49.71
C ASP A 345 82.89 32.61 -51.18
N THR A 346 81.83 32.91 -51.98
CA THR A 346 82.05 33.38 -53.38
C THR A 346 82.62 34.80 -53.43
N LYS A 347 82.44 35.61 -52.37
CA LYS A 347 83.05 36.94 -52.27
C LYS A 347 84.53 36.88 -51.83
N SER A 348 84.87 35.94 -50.98
CA SER A 348 86.23 35.69 -50.50
C SER A 348 87.13 35.15 -51.62
N SER A 349 86.63 34.20 -52.43
CA SER A 349 87.37 33.61 -53.55
C SER A 349 87.58 34.56 -54.73
N LYS A 350 86.76 35.61 -54.87
CA LYS A 350 87.00 36.69 -55.89
C LYS A 350 88.01 37.76 -55.46
N LEU A 351 88.23 37.85 -54.14
CA LEU A 351 89.26 38.76 -53.61
C LEU A 351 90.71 38.16 -53.65
N GLU A 352 90.81 36.82 -53.60
CA GLU A 352 92.11 36.15 -53.71
C GLU A 352 92.66 36.02 -55.21
N MET A 353 91.78 36.22 -56.20
CA MET A 353 92.21 36.25 -57.60
C MET A 353 92.56 37.67 -58.17
N ALA A 354 92.54 38.69 -57.31
CA ALA A 354 92.80 40.08 -57.70
C ALA A 354 94.05 40.70 -57.04
N ASN A 355 94.97 39.88 -56.46
CA ASN A 355 96.33 40.29 -56.00
C ASN A 355 97.39 39.54 -56.78
#